data_3d3a69ce260998bb674eeb0611a7ac19
#
_entry.id   3d3a69ce260998bb674eeb0611a7ac19
#
_cell.length_a   1.000
_cell.length_b   1.000
_cell.length_c   1.000
_cell.angle_alpha   90.00
_cell.angle_beta   90.00
_cell.angle_gamma   90.00
#
_symmetry.space_group_name_H-M   'P 1'
#
loop_
_entity.id
_entity.type
_entity.pdbx_description
1 polymer ?
#
loop_
_entity_poly.entity_id
_entity_poly.type
_entity_poly.pdbx_seq_one_letter_code
_entity_poly.pdbx_strand_id
1 'polypeptide(L)' 'MSYYISLNIEKLPEGYFLATSEQVQGLVAQGRTINETIEIAKDVARKILEARQEIAGLRKVKDKFKYSVIMEM' A
#
# COMPACT_ATOMS: atom_id res chain seq x y z
N MET A 1 8.69 -5.86 11.07
CA MET A 1 8.56 -4.45 10.92
C MET A 1 7.20 -4.05 10.42
N SER A 2 6.66 -3.02 10.93
CA SER A 2 5.32 -2.59 10.57
C SER A 2 5.30 -1.16 10.11
N TYR A 3 4.42 -0.90 9.18
CA TYR A 3 4.22 0.46 8.69
C TYR A 3 2.75 0.76 8.72
N TYR A 4 2.40 2.03 8.68
CA TYR A 4 1.02 2.42 8.62
C TYR A 4 0.76 3.04 7.27
N ILE A 5 -0.26 2.61 6.58
CA ILE A 5 -0.63 3.18 5.33
C ILE A 5 -2.09 3.43 5.32
N SER A 6 -2.55 4.53 4.83
CA SER A 6 -3.97 4.81 4.69
C SER A 6 -4.41 4.30 3.34
N LEU A 7 -5.46 3.54 3.33
CA LEU A 7 -6.03 3.05 2.09
C LEU A 7 -7.39 3.67 1.89
N ASN A 8 -7.68 4.04 0.67
CA ASN A 8 -9.01 4.49 0.31
C ASN A 8 -9.69 3.30 -0.33
N ILE A 9 -10.80 2.88 0.22
CA ILE A 9 -11.52 1.73 -0.28
C ILE A 9 -12.86 2.17 -0.80
N GLU A 10 -13.16 1.82 -2.03
CA GLU A 10 -14.47 2.16 -2.55
C GLU A 10 -15.06 0.95 -3.23
N LYS A 11 -16.39 0.86 -3.22
CA LYS A 11 -17.07 -0.25 -3.84
C LYS A 11 -17.41 0.13 -5.26
N LEU A 12 -17.05 -0.71 -6.18
CA LEU A 12 -17.30 -0.45 -7.58
C LEU A 12 -18.68 -0.97 -7.97
N PRO A 13 -19.23 -0.45 -9.05
CA PRO A 13 -20.58 -0.87 -9.46
C PRO A 13 -20.70 -2.36 -9.72
N GLU A 14 -19.63 -3.01 -10.12
CA GLU A 14 -19.68 -4.41 -10.38
C GLU A 14 -19.66 -5.26 -9.12
N GLY A 15 -19.47 -4.65 -7.98
CA GLY A 15 -19.44 -5.41 -6.76
C GLY A 15 -18.05 -5.67 -6.21
N TYR A 16 -17.03 -5.22 -6.90
CA TYR A 16 -15.69 -5.35 -6.40
C TYR A 16 -15.34 -4.15 -5.55
N PHE A 17 -14.29 -4.28 -4.76
CA PHE A 17 -13.79 -3.17 -3.96
C PHE A 17 -12.43 -2.78 -4.52
N LEU A 18 -12.17 -1.49 -4.52
CA LEU A 18 -10.93 -0.97 -5.04
C LEU A 18 -10.21 -0.24 -3.92
N ALA A 19 -8.94 -0.52 -3.76
CA ALA A 19 -8.12 0.16 -2.77
C ALA A 19 -7.05 0.97 -3.46
N THR A 20 -6.88 2.19 -3.03
CA THR A 20 -5.81 3.03 -3.52
C THR A 20 -5.19 3.73 -2.33
N SER A 21 -4.05 4.36 -2.52
CA SER A 21 -3.41 5.07 -1.45
C SER A 21 -2.76 6.33 -2.00
N GLU A 22 -2.88 7.40 -1.27
CA GLU A 22 -2.24 8.62 -1.67
C GLU A 22 -0.81 8.62 -1.20
N GLN A 23 -0.51 7.78 -0.24
CA GLN A 23 0.84 7.74 0.29
C GLN A 23 1.74 6.81 -0.49
N VAL A 24 1.19 5.74 -1.03
CA VAL A 24 1.98 4.81 -1.80
C VAL A 24 1.57 4.96 -3.24
N GLN A 25 2.32 5.75 -3.98
CA GLN A 25 1.97 6.02 -5.34
C GLN A 25 2.01 4.77 -6.17
N GLY A 26 1.03 4.55 -6.96
CA GLY A 26 0.94 3.36 -7.79
C GLY A 26 0.21 2.20 -7.15
N LEU A 27 -0.22 2.34 -5.90
CA LEU A 27 -0.90 1.25 -5.25
C LEU A 27 -2.35 1.20 -5.73
N VAL A 28 -2.72 0.11 -6.34
CA VAL A 28 -4.08 -0.14 -6.78
C VAL A 28 -4.33 -1.62 -6.53
N ALA A 29 -5.40 -1.93 -5.83
CA ALA A 29 -5.75 -3.31 -5.55
C ALA A 29 -7.25 -3.48 -5.66
N GLN A 30 -7.69 -4.62 -6.11
CA GLN A 30 -9.10 -4.87 -6.29
C GLN A 30 -9.41 -6.26 -5.80
N GLY A 31 -10.49 -6.41 -5.10
CA GLY A 31 -10.90 -7.71 -4.55
C GLY A 31 -12.39 -7.81 -4.44
N ARG A 32 -12.87 -8.96 -4.07
CA ARG A 32 -14.29 -9.18 -3.96
C ARG A 32 -14.84 -8.83 -2.61
N THR A 33 -14.01 -8.78 -1.60
CA THR A 33 -14.42 -8.36 -0.27
C THR A 33 -13.45 -7.32 0.20
N ILE A 34 -13.83 -6.61 1.22
CA ILE A 34 -12.94 -5.60 1.79
C ILE A 34 -11.69 -6.27 2.33
N ASN A 35 -11.84 -7.39 3.03
CA ASN A 35 -10.67 -8.04 3.58
C ASN A 35 -9.73 -8.54 2.49
N GLU A 36 -10.29 -9.10 1.43
CA GLU A 36 -9.46 -9.57 0.34
C GLU A 36 -8.72 -8.40 -0.31
N THR A 37 -9.43 -7.30 -0.49
CA THR A 37 -8.85 -6.13 -1.11
C THR A 37 -7.70 -5.57 -0.26
N ILE A 38 -7.88 -5.58 1.04
CA ILE A 38 -6.84 -5.11 1.93
C ILE A 38 -5.62 -6.02 1.87
N GLU A 39 -5.84 -7.33 1.82
CA GLU A 39 -4.71 -8.25 1.75
C GLU A 39 -3.93 -8.06 0.45
N ILE A 40 -4.64 -7.88 -0.64
CA ILE A 40 -4.00 -7.65 -1.91
C ILE A 40 -3.25 -6.31 -1.87
N ALA A 41 -3.88 -5.30 -1.30
CA ALA A 41 -3.25 -4.00 -1.20
C ALA A 41 -1.97 -4.06 -0.38
N LYS A 42 -1.98 -4.85 0.69
CA LYS A 42 -0.79 -4.98 1.49
C LYS A 42 0.34 -5.62 0.71
N ASP A 43 0.02 -6.61 -0.10
CA ASP A 43 1.02 -7.28 -0.90
C ASP A 43 1.59 -6.35 -1.96
N VAL A 44 0.72 -5.59 -2.60
CA VAL A 44 1.15 -4.65 -3.62
C VAL A 44 2.01 -3.56 -2.98
N ALA A 45 1.58 -3.07 -1.82
CA ALA A 45 2.32 -2.03 -1.13
C ALA A 45 3.70 -2.52 -0.74
N ARG A 46 3.77 -3.77 -0.28
CA ARG A 46 5.06 -4.30 0.11
C ARG A 46 6.01 -4.33 -1.07
N LYS A 47 5.52 -4.76 -2.23
CA LYS A 47 6.37 -4.83 -3.40
C LYS A 47 6.82 -3.46 -3.86
N ILE A 48 5.93 -2.49 -3.80
CA ILE A 48 6.28 -1.14 -4.19
C ILE A 48 7.31 -0.57 -3.23
N LEU A 49 7.11 -0.79 -1.94
CA LEU A 49 8.02 -0.25 -0.97
C LEU A 49 9.40 -0.91 -1.03
N GLU A 50 9.41 -2.20 -1.32
CA GLU A 50 10.68 -2.89 -1.47
C GLU A 50 11.43 -2.36 -2.69
N ALA A 51 10.72 -2.11 -3.77
CA ALA A 51 11.36 -1.59 -4.95
C ALA A 51 11.93 -0.21 -4.69
N ARG A 52 11.16 0.62 -3.98
CA ARG A 52 11.65 1.95 -3.67
C ARG A 52 12.83 1.90 -2.74
N GLN A 53 12.82 0.94 -1.86
CA GLN A 53 13.88 0.84 -0.91
C GLN A 53 15.17 0.45 -1.61
N GLU A 54 15.09 -0.35 -2.62
CA GLU A 54 16.24 -0.69 -3.36
C GLU A 54 16.84 0.52 -4.00
N ILE A 55 16.02 1.33 -4.60
CA ILE A 55 16.48 2.53 -5.21
C ILE A 55 16.97 3.48 -4.18
N ALA A 56 16.24 3.57 -3.13
CA ALA A 56 16.59 4.52 -2.13
C ALA A 56 17.74 4.06 -1.30
N GLY A 57 18.06 2.84 -1.37
CA GLY A 57 19.19 2.39 -0.65
C GLY A 57 20.31 3.31 -0.90
N LEU A 58 20.14 4.02 -1.98
CA LEU A 58 21.13 4.87 -2.27
C LEU A 58 20.96 6.10 -1.53
N ARG A 59 19.86 6.59 -1.26
CA ARG A 59 19.69 7.77 -0.61
C ARG A 59 19.28 7.70 0.73
N LYS A 60 19.19 6.80 1.28
CA LYS A 60 18.85 6.73 2.58
C LYS A 60 17.98 7.60 3.16
N VAL A 61 17.29 7.76 3.09
CA VAL A 61 16.38 8.53 3.57
C VAL A 61 16.04 8.70 4.78
N LYS A 62 16.41 8.88 5.47
CA LYS A 62 16.10 9.12 6.67
C LYS A 62 14.99 9.84 6.82
N ASP A 63 14.42 9.90 6.30
CA ASP A 63 13.50 10.66 6.41
C ASP A 63 12.42 10.35 6.45
N LYS A 64 12.00 10.23 6.77
CA LYS A 64 11.16 10.25 6.82
C LYS A 64 10.16 9.93 6.61
N PHE A 65 9.60 9.59 6.89
CA PHE A 65 8.71 9.16 6.66
C PHE A 65 7.72 9.31 7.46
N LYS A 66 6.87 9.72 7.30
CA LYS A 66 5.84 9.93 7.93
C LYS A 66 4.81 9.15 7.49
N TYR A 67 4.82 8.04 7.15
CA TYR A 67 3.75 7.34 6.68
C TYR A 67 2.98 6.75 7.69
N SER A 68 1.85 6.53 7.57
CA SER A 68 1.07 5.95 8.53
C SER A 68 0.49 4.77 8.01
N VAL A 69 1.07 3.75 7.76
CA VAL A 69 0.46 2.63 7.24
C VAL A 69 0.80 1.56 8.09
N ILE A 70 0.11 0.67 8.45
CA ILE A 70 0.52 -0.41 9.19
C ILE A 70 0.65 -1.58 8.35
N MET A 71 1.80 -2.02 8.00
CA MET A 71 2.03 -3.17 7.21
C MET A 71 2.96 -4.06 7.91
N GLU A 72 2.72 -5.34 7.84
CA GLU A 72 3.58 -6.29 8.43
C GLU A 72 4.47 -6.80 7.35
N MET A 73 5.73 -6.67 7.49
CA MET A 73 6.68 -7.16 6.50
C MET A 73 7.43 -8.37 7.05
#